data_b021b8db6d7eadaa524b3f5be7026221
#
_entry.id   b021b8db6d7eadaa524b3f5be7026221
#
_cell.length_a   1.000
_cell.length_b   1.000
_cell.length_c   1.000
_cell.angle_alpha   90.00
_cell.angle_beta   90.00
_cell.angle_gamma   90.00
#
_symmetry.space_group_name_H-M   'P 1'
#
loop_
_entity.id
_entity.type
_entity.pdbx_description
1 polymer ?
#
loop_
_entity_poly.entity_id
_entity_poly.type
_entity_poly.pdbx_seq_one_letter_code
_entity_poly.pdbx_strand_id
1 'polypeptide(L)' 'MSFFKSDIVRGDIQEMMELQQFCFRSAMNFILLDKDRKLEYFEALETLIEKQKIFYARAKLSED' A
#
# COMPACT_ATOMS: atom_id res chain seq x y z
N MET A 1 -16.69 18.40 -3.62
CA MET A 1 -16.29 17.55 -2.49
C MET A 1 -14.81 17.22 -2.59
N SER A 2 -14.10 17.27 -1.49
CA SER A 2 -12.67 16.97 -1.49
C SER A 2 -12.41 15.49 -1.73
N PHE A 3 -11.37 15.18 -2.53
CA PHE A 3 -10.94 13.80 -2.78
C PHE A 3 -10.71 13.04 -1.48
N PHE A 4 -10.05 13.68 -0.51
CA PHE A 4 -9.68 13.02 0.75
C PHE A 4 -10.84 12.85 1.73
N LYS A 5 -12.02 13.40 1.43
CA LYS A 5 -13.20 13.22 2.27
C LYS A 5 -14.05 12.02 1.85
N SER A 6 -13.73 11.40 0.73
CA SER A 6 -14.42 10.20 0.27
C SER A 6 -14.11 9.02 1.18
N ASP A 7 -15.14 8.25 1.56
CA ASP A 7 -14.95 7.04 2.34
C ASP A 7 -14.12 6.00 1.59
N ILE A 8 -14.29 5.94 0.27
CA ILE A 8 -13.51 5.03 -0.57
C ILE A 8 -12.04 5.40 -0.51
N VAL A 9 -11.72 6.68 -0.60
CA VAL A 9 -10.34 7.15 -0.53
C VAL A 9 -9.74 6.89 0.84
N ARG A 10 -10.50 7.09 1.90
CA ARG A 10 -10.03 6.81 3.26
C ARG A 10 -9.73 5.32 3.43
N GLY A 11 -10.57 4.46 2.86
CA GLY A 11 -10.34 3.02 2.85
C GLY A 11 -9.06 2.65 2.12
N ASP A 12 -8.81 3.28 0.97
CA ASP A 12 -7.58 3.06 0.20
C ASP A 12 -6.35 3.47 0.99
N ILE A 13 -6.42 4.62 1.66
CA ILE A 13 -5.30 5.09 2.50
C ILE A 13 -5.05 4.11 3.65
N GLN A 14 -6.11 3.64 4.29
CA GLN A 14 -6.01 2.68 5.38
C GLN A 14 -5.31 1.39 4.91
N GLU A 15 -5.73 0.85 3.77
CA GLU A 15 -5.11 -0.35 3.21
C GLU A 15 -3.64 -0.13 2.89
N MET A 16 -3.30 1.02 2.30
CA MET A 16 -1.91 1.33 1.99
C MET A 16 -1.07 1.45 3.24
N MET A 17 -1.61 2.04 4.30
CA MET A 17 -0.92 2.13 5.58
C MET A 17 -0.67 0.76 6.20
N GLU A 18 -1.66 -0.12 6.15
CA GLU A 18 -1.52 -1.48 6.67
C GLU A 18 -0.48 -2.27 5.89
N LEU A 19 -0.50 -2.17 4.56
CA LEU A 19 0.49 -2.82 3.71
C LEU A 19 1.89 -2.25 3.96
N GLN A 20 1.98 -0.95 4.14
CA GLN A 20 3.26 -0.30 4.42
C GLN A 20 3.84 -0.79 5.74
N GLN A 21 3.03 -0.92 6.77
CA GLN A 21 3.47 -1.46 8.06
C GLN A 21 3.91 -2.90 7.95
N PHE A 22 3.17 -3.71 7.20
CA PHE A 22 3.54 -5.09 6.96
C PHE A 22 4.88 -5.18 6.24
N CYS A 23 5.07 -4.40 5.19
CA CYS A 23 6.31 -4.39 4.43
C CYS A 23 7.48 -3.92 5.28
N PHE A 24 7.25 -2.91 6.12
CA PHE A 24 8.29 -2.38 7.00
C PHE A 24 8.76 -3.44 8.00
N ARG A 25 7.81 -4.12 8.66
CA ARG A 25 8.14 -5.17 9.63
C ARG A 25 8.84 -6.35 8.96
N SER A 26 8.37 -6.74 7.78
CA SER A 26 8.97 -7.83 7.03
C SER A 26 10.38 -7.49 6.58
N ALA A 27 10.61 -6.24 6.15
CA ALA A 27 11.93 -5.79 5.74
C ALA A 27 12.92 -5.81 6.90
N MET A 28 12.49 -5.40 8.09
CA MET A 28 13.36 -5.41 9.27
C MET A 28 13.76 -6.81 9.69
N ASN A 29 12.91 -7.80 9.43
CA ASN A 29 13.15 -9.19 9.81
C ASN A 29 13.41 -10.09 8.60
N PHE A 30 13.80 -9.50 7.47
CA PHE A 30 13.90 -10.21 6.20
C PHE A 30 14.79 -11.46 6.29
N ILE A 31 15.91 -11.35 6.97
CA ILE A 31 16.87 -12.46 7.11
C ILE A 31 16.25 -13.64 7.84
N LEU A 32 15.32 -13.36 8.78
CA LEU A 32 14.66 -14.39 9.59
C LEU A 32 13.45 -15.01 8.92
N LEU A 33 13.01 -14.45 7.78
CA LEU A 33 11.84 -14.97 7.08
C LEU A 33 12.20 -16.24 6.30
N ASP A 34 11.30 -17.21 6.32
CA ASP A 34 11.42 -18.35 5.46
C ASP A 34 11.05 -17.99 4.01
N LYS A 35 11.19 -18.95 3.10
CA LYS A 35 10.95 -18.72 1.68
C LYS A 35 9.54 -18.23 1.40
N ASP A 36 8.54 -18.86 2.03
CA ASP A 36 7.14 -18.51 1.80
C ASP A 36 6.83 -17.10 2.29
N ARG A 37 7.39 -16.71 3.43
CA ARG A 37 7.18 -15.37 3.96
C ARG A 37 7.89 -14.30 3.15
N LYS A 38 9.04 -14.63 2.57
CA LYS A 38 9.73 -13.71 1.65
C LYS A 38 8.88 -13.47 0.41
N LEU A 39 8.23 -14.51 -0.11
CA LEU A 39 7.33 -14.36 -1.25
C LEU A 39 6.13 -13.49 -0.90
N GLU A 40 5.53 -13.69 0.28
CA GLU A 40 4.44 -12.84 0.75
C GLU A 40 4.87 -11.37 0.83
N TYR A 41 6.07 -11.13 1.30
CA TYR A 41 6.62 -9.79 1.38
C TYR A 41 6.70 -9.14 0.00
N PHE A 42 7.24 -9.85 -0.98
CA PHE A 42 7.35 -9.32 -2.34
C PHE A 42 5.98 -9.09 -2.97
N GLU A 43 5.03 -9.99 -2.73
CA GLU A 43 3.66 -9.79 -3.20
C GLU A 43 3.01 -8.57 -2.58
N ALA A 44 3.23 -8.37 -1.29
CA ALA A 44 2.71 -7.19 -0.59
C ALA A 44 3.32 -5.90 -1.14
N LEU A 45 4.62 -5.90 -1.45
CA LEU A 45 5.28 -4.76 -2.07
C LEU A 45 4.67 -4.44 -3.43
N GLU A 46 4.45 -5.44 -4.26
CA GLU A 46 3.83 -5.23 -5.58
C GLU A 46 2.43 -4.65 -5.43
N THR A 47 1.63 -5.20 -4.52
CA THR A 47 0.28 -4.71 -4.27
C THR A 47 0.32 -3.26 -3.80
N LEU A 48 1.23 -2.94 -2.89
CA LEU A 48 1.37 -1.58 -2.37
C LEU A 48 1.73 -0.59 -3.49
N ILE A 49 2.67 -0.97 -4.34
CA ILE A 49 3.09 -0.12 -5.46
C ILE A 49 1.93 0.12 -6.42
N GLU A 50 1.17 -0.91 -6.75
CA GLU A 50 0.01 -0.78 -7.63
C GLU A 50 -1.05 0.13 -7.02
N LYS A 51 -1.35 -0.05 -5.74
CA LYS A 51 -2.33 0.79 -5.05
C LYS A 51 -1.88 2.25 -5.02
N GLN A 52 -0.60 2.49 -4.79
CA GLN A 52 -0.06 3.85 -4.81
C GLN A 52 -0.19 4.49 -6.18
N LYS A 53 0.10 3.76 -7.24
CA LYS A 53 -0.04 4.27 -8.61
C LYS A 53 -1.47 4.65 -8.92
N ILE A 54 -2.41 3.77 -8.59
CA ILE A 54 -3.84 4.03 -8.82
C ILE A 54 -4.30 5.22 -7.98
N PHE A 55 -3.89 5.27 -6.72
CA PHE A 55 -4.24 6.36 -5.83
C PHE A 55 -3.75 7.72 -6.36
N TYR A 56 -2.49 7.79 -6.77
CA TYR A 56 -1.94 9.03 -7.31
C TYR A 56 -2.63 9.44 -8.60
N ALA A 57 -2.97 8.49 -9.45
CA ALA A 57 -3.69 8.79 -10.68
C ALA A 57 -5.07 9.40 -10.37
N ARG A 58 -5.78 8.82 -9.41
CA ARG A 58 -7.09 9.34 -8.98
C ARG A 58 -6.96 10.73 -8.36
N ALA A 59 -5.97 10.91 -7.50
CA ALA A 59 -5.74 12.20 -6.87
C ALA A 59 -5.43 13.28 -7.90
N LYS A 60 -4.63 12.94 -8.89
CA LYS A 60 -4.25 13.87 -9.94
C LYS A 60 -5.44 14.26 -10.81
N LEU A 61 -6.33 13.30 -11.10
CA LEU A 61 -7.55 13.58 -11.85
C LEU A 61 -8.54 14.43 -11.06
N SER A 62 -8.45 14.41 -9.75
CA SER A 62 -9.33 15.18 -8.87
C SER A 62 -8.83 16.60 -8.64
N GLU A 63 -7.61 16.92 -9.06
CA GLU A 63 -7.07 18.26 -8.95
C GLU A 63 -7.58 19.12 -10.11
N ASP A 64 -8.28 20.18 -9.77
CA ASP A 64 -8.71 21.19 -10.75
C ASP A 64 -8.66 22.57 -10.15
#